data_e1b4df86e524e3397fdafd53179c94fb
#
_entry.id   e1b4df86e524e3397fdafd53179c94fb
#
_cell.length_a   1.000
_cell.length_b   1.000
_cell.length_c   1.000
_cell.angle_alpha   90.00
_cell.angle_beta   90.00
_cell.angle_gamma   90.00
#
_symmetry.space_group_name_H-M   'P 1'
#
loop_
_entity.id
_entity.type
_entity.pdbx_description
1 polymer ?
#
loop_
_entity_poly.entity_id
_entity_poly.type
_entity_poly.pdbx_seq_one_letter_code
_entity_poly.pdbx_strand_id
1 'polypeptide(L)'
;VYQSYWLEVRNPGGHSSLPTKDNAIYRLAEGLTRLSKFDFPLQLNETTRTYFERMAALERGQMALDMKAVTQPQPDAGAVARLSAIPRYNAQLRTTCVATRVEAGHADNALPQTARAMVNCRVLPGESVDAVRQTIIRALADDRISVTPVEDAKPSVPSPLNPQILRAVEKLTGEFWPGTLVIPTMSTGASDGLFLRNAGIP
;
A
#
# COMPACT_ATOMS: atom_id res chain seq x y z
N VAL A 1 -8.03 -3.28 -0.43
CA VAL A 1 -8.94 -2.12 -0.54
C VAL A 1 -8.25 -0.99 -1.27
N TYR A 2 -8.98 -0.24 -2.09
CA TYR A 2 -8.51 0.94 -2.80
C TYR A 2 -9.00 2.18 -2.06
N GLN A 3 -8.12 3.14 -1.78
CA GLN A 3 -8.49 4.42 -1.20
C GLN A 3 -7.57 5.53 -1.72
N SER A 4 -8.15 6.64 -2.14
CA SER A 4 -7.42 7.83 -2.52
C SER A 4 -7.64 8.96 -1.55
N TYR A 5 -6.59 9.77 -1.34
CA TYR A 5 -6.62 10.95 -0.49
C TYR A 5 -6.11 12.16 -1.24
N TRP A 6 -6.78 13.30 -1.07
CA TRP A 6 -6.18 14.60 -1.35
C TRP A 6 -5.31 15.04 -0.18
N LEU A 7 -4.07 15.35 -0.46
CA LEU A 7 -3.19 16.13 0.39
C LEU A 7 -3.23 17.57 -0.09
N GLU A 8 -3.63 18.51 0.75
CA GLU A 8 -3.78 19.90 0.35
C GLU A 8 -3.09 20.82 1.34
N VAL A 9 -2.35 21.78 0.80
CA VAL A 9 -1.76 22.92 1.54
C VAL A 9 -2.38 24.20 1.02
N ARG A 10 -2.77 25.08 1.94
CA ARG A 10 -3.23 26.44 1.64
C ARG A 10 -2.25 27.47 2.16
N ASN A 11 -2.11 28.57 1.42
CA ASN A 11 -1.19 29.67 1.72
C ASN A 11 -1.85 30.99 1.28
N PRO A 12 -1.54 32.14 1.91
CA PRO A 12 -2.07 33.44 1.47
C PRO A 12 -1.72 33.82 0.01
N GLY A 13 -0.65 33.23 -0.55
CA GLY A 13 -0.15 33.63 -1.84
C GLY A 13 0.69 34.89 -1.78
N GLY A 14 0.88 35.54 -2.93
CA GLY A 14 1.65 36.79 -3.05
C GLY A 14 2.26 36.95 -4.43
N HIS A 15 3.08 37.98 -4.59
CA HIS A 15 3.82 38.26 -5.83
C HIS A 15 5.22 37.66 -5.75
N SER A 16 5.71 37.06 -6.84
CA SER A 16 7.01 36.36 -6.86
C SER A 16 8.21 37.28 -6.64
N SER A 17 8.08 38.58 -6.86
CA SER A 17 9.14 39.57 -6.54
C SER A 17 9.33 39.80 -5.02
N LEU A 18 8.42 39.35 -4.20
CA LEU A 18 8.48 39.37 -2.74
C LEU A 18 8.44 37.91 -2.20
N PRO A 19 9.45 37.09 -2.47
CA PRO A 19 9.40 35.66 -2.16
C PRO A 19 9.40 35.42 -0.64
N THR A 20 8.56 34.50 -0.21
CA THR A 20 8.57 33.99 1.17
C THR A 20 9.01 32.52 1.17
N LYS A 21 9.64 32.09 2.27
CA LYS A 21 9.98 30.66 2.44
C LYS A 21 8.75 29.81 2.71
N ASP A 22 7.69 30.40 3.28
CA ASP A 22 6.40 29.71 3.46
C ASP A 22 5.64 29.72 2.14
N ASN A 23 5.71 28.60 1.42
CA ASN A 23 5.15 28.42 0.08
C ASN A 23 4.41 27.08 0.03
N ALA A 24 3.19 27.09 -0.52
CA ALA A 24 2.36 25.89 -0.57
C ALA A 24 3.01 24.73 -1.34
N ILE A 25 3.72 25.05 -2.45
CA ILE A 25 4.43 24.04 -3.24
C ILE A 25 5.57 23.41 -2.42
N TYR A 26 6.40 24.24 -1.77
CA TYR A 26 7.55 23.72 -1.01
C TYR A 26 7.10 22.84 0.15
N ARG A 27 6.06 23.26 0.87
CA ARG A 27 5.49 22.51 1.98
C ARG A 27 4.93 21.18 1.53
N LEU A 28 4.14 21.17 0.45
CA LEU A 28 3.60 19.91 -0.12
C LEU A 28 4.74 19.00 -0.58
N ALA A 29 5.77 19.53 -1.26
CA ALA A 29 6.91 18.75 -1.74
C ALA A 29 7.70 18.09 -0.60
N GLU A 30 7.90 18.82 0.52
CA GLU A 30 8.52 18.26 1.72
C GLU A 30 7.69 17.14 2.33
N GLY A 31 6.36 17.32 2.43
CA GLY A 31 5.44 16.28 2.89
C GLY A 31 5.49 15.04 2.00
N LEU A 32 5.43 15.21 0.69
CA LEU A 32 5.55 14.11 -0.27
C LEU A 32 6.91 13.41 -0.19
N THR A 33 7.99 14.16 0.05
CA THR A 33 9.32 13.59 0.25
C THR A 33 9.38 12.74 1.52
N ARG A 34 8.74 13.15 2.61
CA ARG A 34 8.63 12.31 3.81
C ARG A 34 7.80 11.06 3.55
N LEU A 35 6.64 11.22 2.90
CA LEU A 35 5.77 10.09 2.55
C LEU A 35 6.45 9.08 1.63
N SER A 36 7.26 9.53 0.67
CA SER A 36 7.98 8.65 -0.26
C SER A 36 9.03 7.76 0.40
N LYS A 37 9.49 8.13 1.60
CA LYS A 37 10.46 7.39 2.41
C LYS A 37 9.82 6.58 3.52
N PHE A 38 8.49 6.68 3.67
CA PHE A 38 7.76 6.02 4.72
C PHE A 38 7.26 4.65 4.26
N ASP A 39 7.62 3.62 5.00
CA ASP A 39 7.07 2.28 4.84
C ASP A 39 6.02 2.00 5.91
N PHE A 40 4.84 1.59 5.49
CA PHE A 40 3.84 1.07 6.42
C PHE A 40 4.36 -0.19 7.14
N PRO A 41 3.90 -0.47 8.35
CA PRO A 41 4.32 -1.67 9.09
C PRO A 41 4.09 -2.95 8.28
N LEU A 42 4.99 -3.93 8.47
CA LEU A 42 4.79 -5.27 7.94
C LEU A 42 3.52 -5.89 8.53
N GLN A 43 2.66 -6.39 7.65
CA GLN A 43 1.43 -7.07 8.05
C GLN A 43 1.10 -8.20 7.07
N LEU A 44 1.17 -9.45 7.53
CA LEU A 44 0.80 -10.61 6.74
C LEU A 44 -0.56 -11.14 7.19
N ASN A 45 -1.47 -11.33 6.24
CA ASN A 45 -2.65 -12.15 6.46
C ASN A 45 -2.36 -13.63 6.12
N GLU A 46 -3.33 -14.51 6.31
CA GLU A 46 -3.18 -15.95 6.03
C GLU A 46 -2.72 -16.21 4.59
N THR A 47 -3.33 -15.55 3.62
CA THR A 47 -3.00 -15.73 2.19
C THR A 47 -1.57 -15.28 1.87
N THR A 48 -1.15 -14.10 2.33
CA THR A 48 0.20 -13.57 2.05
C THR A 48 1.27 -14.33 2.80
N ARG A 49 1.00 -14.81 4.02
CA ARG A 49 1.89 -15.71 4.76
C ARG A 49 2.09 -17.01 3.99
N THR A 50 1.01 -17.70 3.62
CA THR A 50 1.06 -18.94 2.85
C THR A 50 1.73 -18.74 1.48
N TYR A 51 1.53 -17.59 0.84
CA TYR A 51 2.23 -17.23 -0.38
C TYR A 51 3.75 -17.27 -0.18
N PHE A 52 4.29 -16.56 0.82
CA PHE A 52 5.74 -16.52 1.05
C PHE A 52 6.29 -17.87 1.52
N GLU A 53 5.57 -18.63 2.34
CA GLU A 53 5.96 -19.98 2.76
C GLU A 53 6.09 -20.93 1.57
N ARG A 54 5.11 -20.94 0.67
CA ARG A 54 5.14 -21.82 -0.52
C ARG A 54 6.13 -21.34 -1.57
N MET A 55 6.26 -20.03 -1.78
CA MET A 55 7.27 -19.48 -2.68
C MET A 55 8.69 -19.78 -2.20
N ALA A 56 8.94 -19.76 -0.89
CA ALA A 56 10.26 -20.14 -0.34
C ALA A 56 10.69 -21.56 -0.68
N ALA A 57 9.74 -22.46 -0.98
CA ALA A 57 10.06 -23.84 -1.42
C ALA A 57 10.45 -23.92 -2.91
N LEU A 58 10.06 -22.94 -3.71
CA LEU A 58 10.37 -22.87 -5.15
C LEU A 58 11.60 -22.02 -5.44
N GLU A 59 11.83 -21.00 -4.66
CA GLU A 59 12.96 -20.09 -4.80
C GLU A 59 14.27 -20.72 -4.30
N ARG A 60 15.38 -20.08 -4.61
CA ARG A 60 16.72 -20.55 -4.22
C ARG A 60 17.53 -19.42 -3.59
N GLY A 61 18.59 -19.81 -2.89
CA GLY A 61 19.56 -18.87 -2.33
C GLY A 61 18.92 -17.89 -1.33
N GLN A 62 19.36 -16.63 -1.36
CA GLN A 62 18.93 -15.60 -0.42
C GLN A 62 17.42 -15.32 -0.50
N MET A 63 16.82 -15.39 -1.70
CA MET A 63 15.39 -15.16 -1.88
C MET A 63 14.54 -16.16 -1.09
N ALA A 64 14.87 -17.43 -1.14
CA ALA A 64 14.19 -18.48 -0.37
C ALA A 64 14.33 -18.26 1.14
N LEU A 65 15.52 -17.87 1.59
CA LEU A 65 15.76 -17.55 3.01
C LEU A 65 14.97 -16.33 3.47
N ASP A 66 14.92 -15.29 2.67
CA ASP A 66 14.17 -14.06 2.96
C ASP A 66 12.66 -14.32 3.04
N MET A 67 12.11 -15.06 2.07
CA MET A 67 10.69 -15.42 2.06
C MET A 67 10.30 -16.26 3.29
N LYS A 68 11.19 -17.15 3.75
CA LYS A 68 10.98 -17.91 4.98
C LYS A 68 11.10 -17.02 6.21
N ALA A 69 12.06 -16.09 6.24
CA ALA A 69 12.31 -15.22 7.39
C ALA A 69 11.18 -14.23 7.66
N VAL A 70 10.51 -13.69 6.62
CA VAL A 70 9.39 -12.73 6.81
C VAL A 70 8.14 -13.38 7.37
N THR A 71 7.97 -14.69 7.28
CA THR A 71 6.81 -15.42 7.82
C THR A 71 6.96 -15.81 9.28
N GLN A 72 8.14 -15.60 9.89
CA GLN A 72 8.39 -15.92 11.30
C GLN A 72 7.63 -14.96 12.24
N PRO A 73 7.35 -15.37 13.49
CA PRO A 73 6.72 -14.49 14.48
C PRO A 73 7.50 -13.19 14.74
N GLN A 74 8.84 -13.24 14.60
CA GLN A 74 9.74 -12.10 14.62
C GLN A 74 10.47 -12.03 13.27
N PRO A 75 9.92 -11.30 12.29
CA PRO A 75 10.50 -11.22 10.95
C PRO A 75 11.88 -10.56 10.97
N ASP A 76 12.82 -11.13 10.21
CA ASP A 76 14.15 -10.54 10.04
C ASP A 76 14.08 -9.22 9.28
N ALA A 77 14.59 -8.13 9.85
CA ALA A 77 14.53 -6.80 9.26
C ALA A 77 15.28 -6.70 7.92
N GLY A 78 16.38 -7.42 7.76
CA GLY A 78 17.16 -7.46 6.51
C GLY A 78 16.38 -8.17 5.41
N ALA A 79 15.70 -9.28 5.72
CA ALA A 79 14.82 -9.99 4.79
C ALA A 79 13.64 -9.11 4.36
N VAL A 80 12.99 -8.44 5.32
CA VAL A 80 11.91 -7.47 5.04
C VAL A 80 12.41 -6.38 4.11
N ALA A 81 13.58 -5.79 4.35
CA ALA A 81 14.14 -4.73 3.52
C ALA A 81 14.44 -5.21 2.08
N ARG A 82 15.07 -6.40 1.93
CA ARG A 82 15.36 -6.95 0.60
C ARG A 82 14.11 -7.29 -0.20
N LEU A 83 13.09 -7.90 0.43
CA LEU A 83 11.83 -8.18 -0.24
C LEU A 83 11.06 -6.90 -0.55
N SER A 84 11.07 -5.89 0.34
CA SER A 84 10.43 -4.59 0.12
C SER A 84 11.05 -3.80 -1.04
N ALA A 85 12.31 -4.04 -1.38
CA ALA A 85 12.97 -3.45 -2.56
C ALA A 85 12.37 -3.95 -3.88
N ILE A 86 11.59 -5.04 -3.86
CA ILE A 86 10.91 -5.60 -5.03
C ILE A 86 9.43 -5.21 -4.96
N PRO A 87 8.93 -4.31 -5.84
CA PRO A 87 7.58 -3.74 -5.72
C PRO A 87 6.45 -4.77 -5.57
N ARG A 88 6.55 -5.90 -6.30
CA ARG A 88 5.57 -6.99 -6.22
C ARG A 88 5.51 -7.61 -4.82
N TYR A 89 6.64 -7.80 -4.16
CA TYR A 89 6.68 -8.38 -2.82
C TYR A 89 6.32 -7.34 -1.77
N ASN A 90 6.79 -6.09 -1.91
CA ASN A 90 6.40 -5.01 -1.01
C ASN A 90 4.87 -4.86 -0.91
N ALA A 91 4.16 -4.93 -2.03
CA ALA A 91 2.70 -4.86 -2.08
C ALA A 91 1.98 -6.07 -1.45
N GLN A 92 2.68 -7.18 -1.19
CA GLN A 92 2.17 -8.34 -0.45
C GLN A 92 2.47 -8.25 1.06
N LEU A 93 3.47 -7.43 1.43
CA LEU A 93 3.96 -7.33 2.79
C LEU A 93 3.21 -6.28 3.63
N ARG A 94 2.62 -5.27 2.99
CA ARG A 94 2.06 -4.10 3.69
C ARG A 94 1.09 -3.29 2.84
N THR A 95 0.32 -2.43 3.48
CA THR A 95 -0.35 -1.32 2.79
C THR A 95 0.68 -0.43 2.12
N THR A 96 0.39 0.02 0.90
CA THR A 96 1.25 0.94 0.14
C THR A 96 0.49 2.16 -0.31
N CYS A 97 1.12 3.33 -0.23
CA CYS A 97 0.56 4.60 -0.69
C CYS A 97 1.56 5.30 -1.62
N VAL A 98 1.07 5.84 -2.73
CA VAL A 98 1.91 6.52 -3.72
C VAL A 98 1.22 7.76 -4.24
N ALA A 99 1.97 8.86 -4.40
CA ALA A 99 1.47 10.06 -5.08
C ALA A 99 1.34 9.80 -6.58
N THR A 100 0.16 10.11 -7.14
CA THR A 100 -0.18 9.85 -8.56
C THR A 100 -0.47 11.11 -9.35
N ARG A 101 -0.78 12.22 -8.66
CA ARG A 101 -1.06 13.54 -9.28
C ARG A 101 -0.57 14.66 -8.37
N VAL A 102 -0.11 15.75 -8.96
CA VAL A 102 0.20 17.01 -8.27
C VAL A 102 -0.39 18.16 -9.07
N GLU A 103 -1.00 19.12 -8.38
CA GLU A 103 -1.57 20.33 -8.95
C GLU A 103 -1.16 21.51 -8.06
N ALA A 104 -0.58 22.57 -8.64
CA ALA A 104 -0.17 23.74 -7.88
C ALA A 104 0.06 24.95 -8.77
N GLY A 105 -0.18 26.15 -8.21
CA GLY A 105 0.04 27.42 -8.91
C GLY A 105 -1.01 27.74 -9.95
N HIS A 106 -1.02 28.99 -10.42
CA HIS A 106 -1.96 29.48 -11.43
C HIS A 106 -1.35 30.56 -12.34
N ALA A 107 -0.18 31.09 -11.99
CA ALA A 107 0.54 32.10 -12.77
C ALA A 107 2.04 32.08 -12.45
N ASP A 108 2.87 32.44 -13.42
CA ASP A 108 4.35 32.38 -13.32
C ASP A 108 4.93 33.37 -12.31
N ASN A 109 4.22 34.48 -12.07
CA ASN A 109 4.66 35.55 -11.18
C ASN A 109 3.88 35.60 -9.84
N ALA A 110 3.09 34.59 -9.52
CA ALA A 110 2.32 34.50 -8.28
C ALA A 110 2.82 33.38 -7.37
N LEU A 111 2.90 33.65 -6.06
CA LEU A 111 3.06 32.60 -5.06
C LEU A 111 1.75 31.78 -4.98
N PRO A 112 1.83 30.45 -4.98
CA PRO A 112 0.63 29.60 -5.03
C PRO A 112 -0.17 29.69 -3.74
N GLN A 113 -1.49 29.92 -3.88
CA GLN A 113 -2.41 29.90 -2.76
C GLN A 113 -2.81 28.47 -2.37
N THR A 114 -2.68 27.53 -3.28
CA THR A 114 -3.00 26.13 -3.04
C THR A 114 -2.00 25.25 -3.78
N ALA A 115 -1.57 24.18 -3.11
CA ALA A 115 -0.89 23.06 -3.72
C ALA A 115 -1.54 21.77 -3.20
N ARG A 116 -1.82 20.83 -4.09
CA ARG A 116 -2.43 19.56 -3.71
C ARG A 116 -1.87 18.38 -4.48
N ALA A 117 -1.88 17.22 -3.84
CA ALA A 117 -1.47 15.96 -4.44
C ALA A 117 -2.53 14.88 -4.20
N MET A 118 -2.74 14.05 -5.21
CA MET A 118 -3.49 12.80 -5.06
C MET A 118 -2.55 11.71 -4.60
N VAL A 119 -2.85 11.08 -3.48
CA VAL A 119 -2.16 9.89 -2.97
C VAL A 119 -3.11 8.70 -3.05
N ASN A 120 -2.71 7.69 -3.81
CA ASN A 120 -3.45 6.44 -3.94
C ASN A 120 -2.87 5.38 -3.00
N CYS A 121 -3.73 4.76 -2.21
CA CYS A 121 -3.36 3.71 -1.28
C CYS A 121 -3.99 2.37 -1.67
N ARG A 122 -3.19 1.32 -1.59
CA ARG A 122 -3.60 -0.07 -1.63
C ARG A 122 -3.56 -0.60 -0.21
N VAL A 123 -4.70 -0.53 0.45
CA VAL A 123 -4.87 -0.92 1.85
C VAL A 123 -5.07 -2.43 1.92
N LEU A 124 -4.33 -3.10 2.79
CA LEU A 124 -4.49 -4.54 3.01
C LEU A 124 -5.93 -4.86 3.45
N PRO A 125 -6.53 -5.95 2.97
CA PRO A 125 -7.82 -6.41 3.47
C PRO A 125 -7.80 -6.62 4.98
N GLY A 126 -8.80 -6.09 5.68
CA GLY A 126 -8.90 -6.14 7.15
C GLY A 126 -8.23 -4.98 7.87
N GLU A 127 -7.43 -4.14 7.20
CA GLU A 127 -6.87 -2.93 7.80
C GLU A 127 -7.87 -1.77 7.76
N SER A 128 -7.88 -0.97 8.82
CA SER A 128 -8.74 0.21 8.92
C SER A 128 -8.25 1.33 8.02
N VAL A 129 -9.12 1.81 7.12
CA VAL A 129 -8.82 2.94 6.23
C VAL A 129 -8.55 4.22 7.01
N ASP A 130 -9.23 4.43 8.15
CA ASP A 130 -8.95 5.57 9.01
C ASP A 130 -7.58 5.46 9.69
N ALA A 131 -7.18 4.26 10.13
CA ALA A 131 -5.84 4.03 10.68
C ALA A 131 -4.75 4.30 9.62
N VAL A 132 -4.98 3.96 8.36
CA VAL A 132 -4.09 4.30 7.24
C VAL A 132 -4.02 5.82 7.06
N ARG A 133 -5.16 6.50 7.06
CA ARG A 133 -5.22 7.98 6.99
C ARG A 133 -4.42 8.63 8.11
N GLN A 134 -4.61 8.19 9.36
CA GLN A 134 -3.86 8.70 10.51
C GLN A 134 -2.35 8.43 10.37
N THR A 135 -1.99 7.31 9.80
CA THR A 135 -0.58 6.98 9.54
C THR A 135 0.04 7.90 8.47
N ILE A 136 -0.72 8.22 7.41
CA ILE A 136 -0.31 9.24 6.41
C ILE A 136 -0.08 10.58 7.10
N ILE A 137 -1.02 11.06 7.92
CA ILE A 137 -0.90 12.33 8.65
C ILE A 137 0.38 12.34 9.49
N ARG A 138 0.66 11.28 10.23
CA ARG A 138 1.91 11.15 11.00
C ARG A 138 3.17 11.16 10.13
N ALA A 139 3.13 10.45 8.99
CA ALA A 139 4.26 10.38 8.05
C ALA A 139 4.56 11.74 7.40
N LEU A 140 3.53 12.53 7.11
CA LEU A 140 3.66 13.87 6.57
C LEU A 140 4.33 14.82 7.58
N ALA A 141 4.14 14.63 8.87
CA ALA A 141 4.73 15.41 9.96
C ALA A 141 4.58 16.94 9.77
N ASP A 142 3.41 17.38 9.27
CA ASP A 142 3.05 18.80 9.06
C ASP A 142 1.54 18.96 9.15
N ASP A 143 1.05 19.64 10.17
CA ASP A 143 -0.37 19.86 10.48
C ASP A 143 -1.09 20.78 9.48
N ARG A 144 -0.33 21.53 8.68
CA ARG A 144 -0.84 22.37 7.60
C ARG A 144 -1.10 21.60 6.29
N ILE A 145 -0.76 20.33 6.23
CA ILE A 145 -1.14 19.45 5.12
C ILE A 145 -2.42 18.72 5.51
N SER A 146 -3.55 19.12 4.97
CA SER A 146 -4.79 18.39 5.18
C SER A 146 -4.79 17.08 4.39
N VAL A 147 -5.38 16.01 4.96
CA VAL A 147 -5.54 14.70 4.33
C VAL A 147 -7.02 14.35 4.28
N THR A 148 -7.61 14.42 3.10
CA THR A 148 -9.06 14.24 2.90
C THR A 148 -9.32 13.05 1.97
N PRO A 149 -10.18 12.08 2.34
CA PRO A 149 -10.55 11.01 1.43
C PRO A 149 -11.29 11.57 0.20
N VAL A 150 -11.04 10.98 -0.97
CA VAL A 150 -11.70 11.39 -2.22
C VAL A 150 -13.12 10.82 -2.31
N GLU A 151 -13.28 9.63 -1.78
CA GLU A 151 -14.55 8.89 -1.77
C GLU A 151 -14.62 8.03 -0.52
N ASP A 152 -15.82 7.56 -0.20
CA ASP A 152 -16.00 6.63 0.91
C ASP A 152 -15.35 5.28 0.60
N ALA A 153 -14.50 4.84 1.51
CA ALA A 153 -13.85 3.55 1.38
C ALA A 153 -14.88 2.41 1.44
N LYS A 154 -14.62 1.38 0.64
CA LYS A 154 -15.34 0.11 0.74
C LYS A 154 -14.40 -0.93 1.37
N PRO A 155 -14.36 -1.02 2.71
CA PRO A 155 -13.51 -1.98 3.39
C PRO A 155 -13.93 -3.41 3.04
N SER A 156 -12.99 -4.34 3.11
CA SER A 156 -13.24 -5.75 2.90
C SER A 156 -12.31 -6.57 3.78
N VAL A 157 -12.83 -7.65 4.33
CA VAL A 157 -12.02 -8.67 4.98
C VAL A 157 -11.21 -9.46 3.95
N PRO A 158 -10.07 -10.09 4.33
CA PRO A 158 -9.38 -11.03 3.45
C PRO A 158 -10.25 -12.25 3.16
N SER A 159 -10.11 -12.85 1.97
CA SER A 159 -10.71 -14.17 1.69
C SER A 159 -9.99 -15.22 2.53
N PRO A 160 -10.71 -16.08 3.27
CA PRO A 160 -10.10 -17.19 3.98
C PRO A 160 -9.55 -18.22 2.98
N LEU A 161 -8.48 -18.90 3.34
CA LEU A 161 -8.02 -20.08 2.60
C LEU A 161 -8.92 -21.26 2.92
N ASN A 162 -10.04 -21.41 2.19
CA ASN A 162 -10.97 -22.50 2.42
C ASN A 162 -10.30 -23.86 2.14
N PRO A 163 -10.11 -24.73 3.16
CA PRO A 163 -9.39 -25.99 3.00
C PRO A 163 -10.07 -26.98 2.05
N GLN A 164 -11.39 -26.90 1.87
CA GLN A 164 -12.12 -27.78 0.93
C GLN A 164 -11.80 -27.39 -0.51
N ILE A 165 -11.81 -26.08 -0.81
CA ILE A 165 -11.48 -25.57 -2.14
C ILE A 165 -10.01 -25.81 -2.42
N LEU A 166 -9.13 -25.46 -1.48
CA LEU A 166 -7.69 -25.58 -1.68
C LEU A 166 -7.27 -27.02 -1.93
N ARG A 167 -7.77 -27.98 -1.15
CA ARG A 167 -7.48 -29.41 -1.35
C ARG A 167 -8.00 -29.93 -2.70
N ALA A 168 -9.19 -29.46 -3.15
CA ALA A 168 -9.71 -29.86 -4.45
C ALA A 168 -8.82 -29.33 -5.60
N VAL A 169 -8.39 -28.08 -5.49
CA VAL A 169 -7.47 -27.47 -6.47
C VAL A 169 -6.11 -28.18 -6.45
N GLU A 170 -5.53 -28.42 -5.29
CA GLU A 170 -4.24 -29.14 -5.14
C GLU A 170 -4.31 -30.56 -5.72
N LYS A 171 -5.40 -31.29 -5.45
CA LYS A 171 -5.61 -32.63 -5.99
C LYS A 171 -5.64 -32.61 -7.52
N LEU A 172 -6.50 -31.78 -8.12
CA LEU A 172 -6.62 -31.68 -9.58
C LEU A 172 -5.33 -31.19 -10.23
N THR A 173 -4.66 -30.21 -9.61
CA THR A 173 -3.35 -29.74 -10.11
C THR A 173 -2.33 -30.86 -10.10
N GLY A 174 -2.27 -31.66 -9.05
CA GLY A 174 -1.36 -32.81 -8.96
C GLY A 174 -1.66 -33.91 -9.98
N GLU A 175 -2.93 -34.12 -10.34
CA GLU A 175 -3.36 -35.08 -11.37
C GLU A 175 -2.98 -34.60 -12.79
N PHE A 176 -3.23 -33.33 -13.12
CA PHE A 176 -2.97 -32.79 -14.46
C PHE A 176 -1.53 -32.28 -14.66
N TRP A 177 -0.89 -31.80 -13.61
CA TRP A 177 0.47 -31.22 -13.63
C TRP A 177 1.29 -31.75 -12.44
N PRO A 178 1.76 -32.99 -12.48
CA PRO A 178 2.54 -33.59 -11.40
C PRO A 178 3.74 -32.74 -11.00
N GLY A 179 3.92 -32.51 -9.71
CA GLY A 179 5.01 -31.70 -9.16
C GLY A 179 4.76 -30.18 -9.15
N THR A 180 3.62 -29.71 -9.65
CA THR A 180 3.25 -28.29 -9.60
C THR A 180 2.67 -27.92 -8.24
N LEU A 181 3.21 -26.88 -7.61
CA LEU A 181 2.74 -26.35 -6.33
C LEU A 181 1.66 -25.30 -6.54
N VAL A 182 0.53 -25.46 -5.87
CA VAL A 182 -0.53 -24.43 -5.82
C VAL A 182 -0.14 -23.35 -4.82
N ILE A 183 -0.08 -22.09 -5.26
CA ILE A 183 0.30 -20.95 -4.43
C ILE A 183 -0.86 -19.96 -4.36
N PRO A 184 -1.49 -19.77 -3.19
CA PRO A 184 -2.48 -18.73 -3.04
C PRO A 184 -1.82 -17.36 -3.12
N THR A 185 -2.46 -16.41 -3.77
CA THR A 185 -1.93 -15.04 -3.91
C THR A 185 -3.00 -14.01 -3.64
N MET A 186 -2.60 -12.90 -3.03
CA MET A 186 -3.43 -11.72 -2.89
C MET A 186 -3.26 -10.83 -4.11
N SER A 187 -4.35 -10.50 -4.80
CA SER A 187 -4.30 -9.49 -5.86
C SER A 187 -4.01 -8.11 -5.26
N THR A 188 -3.03 -7.41 -5.81
CA THR A 188 -2.72 -6.02 -5.47
C THR A 188 -3.63 -5.01 -6.19
N GLY A 189 -4.39 -5.46 -7.18
CA GLY A 189 -5.41 -4.70 -7.90
C GLY A 189 -6.78 -4.75 -7.20
N ALA A 190 -7.69 -3.87 -7.62
CA ALA A 190 -9.10 -3.97 -7.25
C ALA A 190 -9.78 -5.10 -8.05
N SER A 191 -10.76 -5.76 -7.44
CA SER A 191 -11.57 -6.79 -8.09
C SER A 191 -12.99 -6.79 -7.54
N ASP A 192 -13.93 -7.37 -8.27
CA ASP A 192 -15.33 -7.53 -7.85
C ASP A 192 -15.50 -8.46 -6.65
N GLY A 193 -14.47 -9.24 -6.32
CA GLY A 193 -14.42 -10.05 -5.09
C GLY A 193 -14.67 -9.25 -3.80
N LEU A 194 -14.47 -7.94 -3.81
CA LEU A 194 -14.87 -7.03 -2.73
C LEU A 194 -16.36 -7.16 -2.40
N PHE A 195 -17.22 -7.12 -3.43
CA PHE A 195 -18.68 -7.16 -3.26
C PHE A 195 -19.12 -8.54 -2.78
N LEU A 196 -18.53 -9.59 -3.31
CA LEU A 196 -18.82 -10.97 -2.91
C LEU A 196 -18.46 -11.21 -1.44
N ARG A 197 -17.25 -10.82 -1.02
CA ARG A 197 -16.83 -10.95 0.38
C ARG A 197 -17.71 -10.17 1.34
N ASN A 198 -18.12 -8.96 0.97
CA ASN A 198 -19.03 -8.15 1.78
C ASN A 198 -20.45 -8.73 1.83
N ALA A 199 -20.84 -9.58 0.88
CA ALA A 199 -22.06 -10.39 0.90
C ALA A 199 -21.88 -11.76 1.59
N GLY A 200 -20.72 -12.03 2.21
CA GLY A 200 -20.43 -13.29 2.91
C GLY A 200 -20.02 -14.44 1.99
N ILE A 201 -19.69 -14.15 0.73
CA ILE A 201 -19.18 -15.13 -0.24
C ILE A 201 -17.66 -14.96 -0.32
N PRO A 202 -16.88 -15.92 0.18
CA PRO A 202 -15.43 -15.83 0.25
C PRO A 202 -14.72 -15.92 -1.11
#